data_3edb60139c033e62fd11eb9db4c5412c
#
_entry.id   3edb60139c033e62fd11eb9db4c5412c
#
_cell.length_a   1.000
_cell.length_b   1.000
_cell.length_c   1.000
_cell.angle_alpha   90.00
_cell.angle_beta   90.00
_cell.angle_gamma   90.00
#
_symmetry.space_group_name_H-M   'P 1'
#
loop_
_entity.id
_entity.type
_entity.pdbx_description
1 polymer ?
#
loop_
_entity_poly.entity_id
_entity_poly.type
_entity_poly.pdbx_seq_one_letter_code
_entity_poly.pdbx_strand_id
1 'polypeptide(L)'
;TLFRSVLEKRAGYFFGNLDVYINIVSGITLRDTACDLAVCLSMVSSLLDCPVSDKLIAIGEVGLGGEVRSVPNLEQRLREAERIGFERAVVPKHSLAHLNAADYPGMKLVGAAYISDAIHALKSDRL
;
A
#
# COMPACT_ATOMS: atom_id res chain seq x y z
N THR A 1 -0.91 13.67 8.59
CA THR A 1 -0.49 14.94 8.19
C THR A 1 -0.05 14.99 6.74
N LEU A 2 1.20 14.64 6.35
CA LEU A 2 1.56 14.63 4.93
C LEU A 2 0.68 13.68 4.14
N PHE A 3 0.49 12.46 4.61
CA PHE A 3 -0.34 11.46 3.92
C PHE A 3 -1.80 11.89 3.86
N ARG A 4 -2.30 12.48 4.95
CA ARG A 4 -3.65 13.03 5.00
C ARG A 4 -3.83 14.11 3.94
N SER A 5 -2.88 15.04 3.80
CA SER A 5 -2.92 16.09 2.79
C SER A 5 -2.91 15.54 1.37
N VAL A 6 -2.07 14.53 1.11
CA VAL A 6 -2.00 13.88 -0.20
C VAL A 6 -3.33 13.20 -0.53
N LEU A 7 -3.91 12.46 0.41
CA LEU A 7 -5.17 11.78 0.20
C LEU A 7 -6.32 12.74 -0.03
N GLU A 8 -6.38 13.84 0.71
CA GLU A 8 -7.42 14.85 0.52
C GLU A 8 -7.32 15.54 -0.84
N LYS A 9 -6.10 15.87 -1.27
CA LYS A 9 -5.88 16.62 -2.52
C LYS A 9 -5.88 15.75 -3.76
N ARG A 10 -5.32 14.54 -3.68
CA ARG A 10 -5.04 13.72 -4.87
C ARG A 10 -6.00 12.56 -5.04
N ALA A 11 -6.56 12.04 -3.96
CA ALA A 11 -7.51 10.93 -4.02
C ALA A 11 -8.96 11.37 -3.83
N GLY A 12 -9.21 12.64 -3.52
CA GLY A 12 -10.56 13.17 -3.34
C GLY A 12 -11.22 12.81 -2.02
N TYR A 13 -10.46 12.35 -1.05
CA TYR A 13 -10.99 12.04 0.28
C TYR A 13 -10.76 13.20 1.24
N PHE A 14 -11.75 13.44 2.09
CA PHE A 14 -11.70 14.47 3.11
C PHE A 14 -11.85 13.85 4.49
N PHE A 15 -10.82 13.99 5.31
CA PHE A 15 -10.81 13.40 6.65
C PHE A 15 -11.42 14.31 7.72
N GLY A 16 -11.41 15.63 7.48
CA GLY A 16 -11.98 16.59 8.43
C GLY A 16 -11.39 16.45 9.82
N ASN A 17 -12.27 16.27 10.80
CA ASN A 17 -11.90 16.08 12.21
C ASN A 17 -11.76 14.61 12.61
N LEU A 18 -11.70 13.71 11.63
CA LEU A 18 -11.57 12.29 11.90
C LEU A 18 -10.21 11.99 12.48
N ASP A 19 -10.18 11.35 13.63
CA ASP A 19 -8.95 10.86 14.23
C ASP A 19 -8.56 9.54 13.55
N VAL A 20 -7.45 9.57 12.87
CA VAL A 20 -6.94 8.38 12.18
C VAL A 20 -5.79 7.82 12.99
N TYR A 21 -5.98 6.62 13.53
CA TYR A 21 -4.95 5.89 14.26
C TYR A 21 -4.25 4.92 13.33
N ILE A 22 -2.94 5.05 13.28
CA ILE A 22 -2.11 4.15 12.50
C ILE A 22 -1.42 3.22 13.49
N ASN A 23 -1.80 1.96 13.45
CA ASN A 23 -1.13 0.93 14.22
C ASN A 23 0.16 0.57 13.50
N ILE A 24 1.28 1.04 14.06
CA ILE A 24 2.59 0.66 13.56
C ILE A 24 3.03 -0.57 14.32
N VAL A 25 3.12 -1.67 13.60
CA VAL A 25 3.58 -2.92 14.17
C VAL A 25 5.05 -2.79 14.57
N SER A 26 5.41 -3.40 15.68
CA SER A 26 6.79 -3.42 16.16
C SER A 26 7.78 -3.77 15.04
N GLY A 27 8.83 -2.99 14.90
CA GLY A 27 9.86 -3.19 13.88
C GLY A 27 9.68 -2.35 12.62
N ILE A 28 8.52 -1.73 12.40
CA ILE A 28 8.31 -0.79 11.31
C ILE A 28 8.62 0.61 11.82
N THR A 29 9.57 1.28 11.19
CA THR A 29 9.91 2.66 11.54
C THR A 29 9.25 3.62 10.57
N LEU A 30 8.89 4.82 11.04
CA LEU A 30 8.31 5.87 10.19
C LEU A 30 9.30 6.38 9.14
N ARG A 31 10.57 6.01 9.24
CA ARG A 31 11.61 6.38 8.27
C ARG A 31 11.65 5.47 7.06
N ASP A 32 11.00 4.31 7.11
CA ASP A 32 10.96 3.40 5.99
C ASP A 32 9.83 3.83 5.04
N THR A 33 10.18 4.55 3.99
CA THR A 33 9.21 5.08 3.03
C THR A 33 8.46 3.99 2.27
N ALA A 34 8.96 2.75 2.30
CA ALA A 34 8.25 1.62 1.70
C ALA A 34 6.90 1.35 2.37
N CYS A 35 6.68 1.86 3.56
CA CYS A 35 5.43 1.72 4.30
C CYS A 35 4.40 2.81 3.96
N ASP A 36 4.77 3.83 3.19
CA ASP A 36 3.89 4.97 2.88
C ASP A 36 2.56 4.53 2.31
N LEU A 37 2.59 3.63 1.33
CA LEU A 37 1.37 3.17 0.68
C LEU A 37 0.46 2.43 1.65
N ALA A 38 1.02 1.60 2.51
CA ALA A 38 0.25 0.86 3.53
C ALA A 38 -0.41 1.82 4.51
N VAL A 39 0.30 2.88 4.91
CA VAL A 39 -0.24 3.92 5.79
C VAL A 39 -1.41 4.63 5.12
N CYS A 40 -1.27 5.03 3.86
CA CYS A 40 -2.35 5.67 3.10
C CYS A 40 -3.57 4.77 3.00
N LEU A 41 -3.39 3.49 2.68
CA LEU A 41 -4.50 2.55 2.57
C LEU A 41 -5.18 2.32 3.92
N SER A 42 -4.43 2.30 5.00
CA SER A 42 -4.99 2.17 6.35
C SER A 42 -5.88 3.37 6.70
N MET A 43 -5.45 4.57 6.33
CA MET A 43 -6.24 5.78 6.54
C MET A 43 -7.54 5.74 5.73
N VAL A 44 -7.47 5.36 4.46
CA VAL A 44 -8.65 5.24 3.60
C VAL A 44 -9.58 4.15 4.09
N SER A 45 -9.03 3.00 4.49
CA SER A 45 -9.80 1.90 5.05
C SER A 45 -10.62 2.35 6.26
N SER A 46 -10.00 3.12 7.14
CA SER A 46 -10.69 3.67 8.32
C SER A 46 -11.79 4.63 7.93
N LEU A 47 -11.54 5.53 6.97
CA LEU A 47 -12.51 6.52 6.52
C LEU A 47 -13.73 5.87 5.84
N LEU A 48 -13.50 4.86 5.00
CA LEU A 48 -14.53 4.21 4.22
C LEU A 48 -15.19 3.04 4.94
N ASP A 49 -14.75 2.74 6.15
CA ASP A 49 -15.17 1.55 6.89
C ASP A 49 -15.04 0.29 6.02
N CYS A 50 -13.89 0.20 5.35
CA CYS A 50 -13.57 -0.86 4.39
C CYS A 50 -12.31 -1.58 4.86
N PRO A 51 -12.45 -2.65 5.67
CA PRO A 51 -11.27 -3.34 6.23
C PRO A 51 -10.33 -3.83 5.15
N VAL A 52 -9.04 -3.70 5.39
CA VAL A 52 -8.02 -4.30 4.55
C VAL A 52 -7.95 -5.79 4.87
N SER A 53 -7.92 -6.64 3.85
CA SER A 53 -7.72 -8.06 4.05
C SER A 53 -6.40 -8.32 4.77
N ASP A 54 -6.38 -9.26 5.71
CA ASP A 54 -5.16 -9.66 6.40
C ASP A 54 -4.18 -10.42 5.49
N LYS A 55 -4.60 -10.72 4.26
CA LYS A 55 -3.76 -11.37 3.23
C LYS A 55 -3.17 -10.38 2.23
N LEU A 56 -3.50 -9.10 2.34
CA LEU A 56 -3.03 -8.05 1.43
C LEU A 56 -1.93 -7.22 2.08
N ILE A 57 -0.82 -7.08 1.39
CA ILE A 57 0.25 -6.16 1.78
C ILE A 57 0.40 -5.09 0.71
N ALA A 58 0.72 -3.88 1.12
CA ALA A 58 1.00 -2.77 0.20
C ALA A 58 2.41 -2.26 0.45
N ILE A 59 3.19 -2.15 -0.61
CA ILE A 59 4.59 -1.73 -0.54
C ILE A 59 4.82 -0.62 -1.57
N GLY A 60 5.21 0.55 -1.12
CA GLY A 60 5.51 1.66 -2.01
C GLY A 60 5.72 2.96 -1.26
N GLU A 61 6.55 3.83 -1.83
CA GLU A 61 6.70 5.21 -1.37
C GLU A 61 5.64 6.06 -2.06
N VAL A 62 5.07 7.03 -1.35
CA VAL A 62 4.06 7.92 -1.90
C VAL A 62 4.63 9.32 -2.05
N GLY A 63 4.61 9.84 -3.28
CA GLY A 63 5.04 11.20 -3.56
C GLY A 63 3.95 12.23 -3.34
N LEU A 64 4.32 13.50 -3.39
CA LEU A 64 3.41 14.63 -3.14
C LEU A 64 2.27 14.73 -4.14
N GLY A 65 2.45 14.17 -5.33
CA GLY A 65 1.41 14.11 -6.36
C GLY A 65 0.49 12.89 -6.23
N GLY A 66 0.67 12.07 -5.20
CA GLY A 66 -0.08 10.83 -5.03
C GLY A 66 0.47 9.66 -5.84
N GLU A 67 1.61 9.84 -6.51
CA GLU A 67 2.25 8.78 -7.26
C GLU A 67 2.89 7.74 -6.33
N VAL A 68 2.83 6.49 -6.76
CA VAL A 68 3.47 5.38 -6.03
C VAL A 68 4.86 5.16 -6.62
N ARG A 69 5.87 5.34 -5.79
CA ARG A 69 7.27 5.29 -6.18
C ARG A 69 7.93 3.98 -5.79
N SER A 70 9.00 3.63 -6.52
CA SER A 70 9.83 2.48 -6.23
C SER A 70 10.43 2.53 -4.84
N VAL A 71 10.69 1.35 -4.30
CA VAL A 71 11.35 1.20 -3.01
C VAL A 71 12.56 0.28 -3.16
N PRO A 72 13.57 0.44 -2.30
CA PRO A 72 14.72 -0.47 -2.33
C PRO A 72 14.32 -1.86 -1.84
N ASN A 73 14.99 -2.87 -2.38
CA ASN A 73 14.86 -4.26 -1.93
C ASN A 73 13.43 -4.82 -2.05
N LEU A 74 12.69 -4.41 -3.09
CA LEU A 74 11.31 -4.86 -3.27
C LEU A 74 11.21 -6.39 -3.37
N GLU A 75 12.12 -7.03 -4.09
CA GLU A 75 12.12 -8.48 -4.24
C GLU A 75 12.25 -9.19 -2.90
N GLN A 76 13.17 -8.72 -2.05
CA GLN A 76 13.38 -9.28 -0.73
C GLN A 76 12.16 -9.08 0.15
N ARG A 77 11.53 -7.91 0.07
CA ARG A 77 10.30 -7.60 0.82
C ARG A 77 9.15 -8.51 0.40
N LEU A 78 9.03 -8.77 -0.90
CA LEU A 78 7.99 -9.68 -1.42
C LEU A 78 8.21 -11.12 -0.99
N ARG A 79 9.45 -11.60 -1.03
CA ARG A 79 9.77 -12.95 -0.56
C ARG A 79 9.41 -13.13 0.91
N GLU A 80 9.74 -12.14 1.73
CA GLU A 80 9.41 -12.17 3.14
C GLU A 80 7.90 -12.13 3.36
N ALA A 81 7.18 -11.29 2.61
CA ALA A 81 5.73 -11.21 2.69
C ALA A 81 5.07 -12.54 2.33
N GLU A 82 5.54 -13.18 1.26
CA GLU A 82 5.04 -14.50 0.87
C GLU A 82 5.30 -15.54 1.95
N ARG A 83 6.52 -15.52 2.52
CA ARG A 83 6.92 -16.47 3.57
C ARG A 83 6.02 -16.38 4.79
N ILE A 84 5.61 -15.18 5.18
CA ILE A 84 4.78 -15.00 6.37
C ILE A 84 3.28 -15.14 6.10
N GLY A 85 2.88 -15.36 4.85
CA GLY A 85 1.52 -15.76 4.53
C GLY A 85 0.66 -14.76 3.77
N PHE A 86 1.22 -13.64 3.31
CA PHE A 86 0.47 -12.74 2.44
C PHE A 86 0.24 -13.39 1.08
N GLU A 87 -0.94 -13.19 0.52
CA GLU A 87 -1.35 -13.79 -0.75
C GLU A 87 -1.50 -12.76 -1.87
N ARG A 88 -1.55 -11.48 -1.54
CA ARG A 88 -1.63 -10.39 -2.50
C ARG A 88 -0.72 -9.26 -2.10
N ALA A 89 -0.11 -8.61 -3.09
CA ALA A 89 0.74 -7.45 -2.85
C ALA A 89 0.45 -6.35 -3.85
N VAL A 90 0.18 -5.15 -3.36
CA VAL A 90 0.11 -3.94 -4.18
C VAL A 90 1.50 -3.32 -4.17
N VAL A 91 2.07 -3.15 -5.36
CA VAL A 91 3.44 -2.66 -5.56
C VAL A 91 3.46 -1.53 -6.58
N PRO A 92 4.54 -0.75 -6.65
CA PRO A 92 4.65 0.29 -7.67
C PRO A 92 4.53 -0.32 -9.08
N LYS A 93 3.67 0.24 -9.90
CA LYS A 93 3.35 -0.32 -11.22
C LYS A 93 4.57 -0.53 -12.10
N HIS A 94 5.46 0.45 -12.17
CA HIS A 94 6.65 0.32 -13.03
C HIS A 94 7.64 -0.71 -12.50
N SER A 95 7.57 -1.06 -11.23
CA SER A 95 8.42 -2.12 -10.67
C SER A 95 7.98 -3.51 -11.14
N LEU A 96 6.71 -3.68 -11.51
CA LEU A 96 6.23 -4.96 -12.04
C LEU A 96 6.99 -5.41 -13.27
N ALA A 97 7.43 -4.47 -14.12
CA ALA A 97 8.18 -4.80 -15.33
C ALA A 97 9.51 -5.48 -15.03
N HIS A 98 10.03 -5.31 -13.82
CA HIS A 98 11.32 -5.87 -13.39
C HIS A 98 11.14 -7.06 -12.44
N LEU A 99 9.91 -7.48 -12.20
CA LEU A 99 9.61 -8.63 -11.34
C LEU A 99 9.20 -9.83 -12.19
N ASN A 100 9.57 -11.00 -11.74
CA ASN A 100 9.10 -12.25 -12.34
C ASN A 100 8.06 -12.87 -11.41
N ALA A 101 6.81 -12.91 -11.84
CA ALA A 101 5.71 -13.45 -11.05
C ALA A 101 5.95 -14.91 -10.64
N ALA A 102 6.71 -15.66 -11.44
CA ALA A 102 7.05 -17.04 -11.13
C ALA A 102 7.92 -17.20 -9.88
N ASP A 103 8.61 -16.13 -9.47
CA ASP A 103 9.40 -16.13 -8.24
C ASP A 103 8.53 -16.03 -6.97
N TYR A 104 7.25 -15.69 -7.15
CA TYR A 104 6.28 -15.51 -6.04
C TYR A 104 5.01 -16.31 -6.31
N PRO A 105 5.09 -17.65 -6.37
CA PRO A 105 3.95 -18.46 -6.84
C PRO A 105 2.72 -18.40 -5.93
N GLY A 106 2.91 -18.10 -4.65
CA GLY A 106 1.81 -17.97 -3.70
C GLY A 106 1.23 -16.56 -3.60
N MET A 107 1.65 -15.64 -4.48
CA MET A 107 1.32 -14.24 -4.34
C MET A 107 0.84 -13.64 -5.65
N LYS A 108 -0.30 -12.93 -5.58
CA LYS A 108 -0.78 -12.14 -6.71
C LYS A 108 -0.23 -10.72 -6.58
N LEU A 109 0.49 -10.26 -7.61
CA LEU A 109 1.07 -8.92 -7.65
C LEU A 109 0.14 -7.97 -8.40
N VAL A 110 -0.17 -6.84 -7.79
CA VAL A 110 -1.03 -5.80 -8.37
C VAL A 110 -0.22 -4.51 -8.45
N GLY A 111 -0.14 -3.91 -9.63
CA GLY A 111 0.59 -2.67 -9.83
C GLY A 111 -0.28 -1.44 -9.59
N ALA A 112 0.28 -0.45 -8.90
CA ALA A 112 -0.35 0.84 -8.69
C ALA A 112 0.60 1.95 -9.12
N ALA A 113 0.14 2.83 -10.02
CA ALA A 113 0.88 4.02 -10.41
C ALA A 113 0.59 5.19 -9.48
N TYR A 114 -0.63 5.25 -8.97
CA TYR A 114 -1.12 6.28 -8.06
C TYR A 114 -1.87 5.67 -6.89
N ILE A 115 -2.08 6.46 -5.83
CA ILE A 115 -2.85 6.02 -4.65
C ILE A 115 -4.23 5.52 -5.07
N SER A 116 -4.88 6.18 -6.05
CA SER A 116 -6.20 5.78 -6.52
C SER A 116 -6.24 4.34 -7.04
N ASP A 117 -5.17 3.89 -7.69
CA ASP A 117 -5.08 2.50 -8.16
C ASP A 117 -5.03 1.53 -6.99
N ALA A 118 -4.28 1.89 -5.95
CA ALA A 118 -4.17 1.06 -4.75
C ALA A 118 -5.49 0.99 -3.98
N ILE A 119 -6.22 2.10 -3.91
CA ILE A 119 -7.55 2.14 -3.29
C ILE A 119 -8.53 1.27 -4.06
N HIS A 120 -8.46 1.32 -5.39
CA HIS A 120 -9.28 0.45 -6.23
C HIS A 120 -9.00 -1.03 -5.95
N ALA A 121 -7.72 -1.39 -5.83
CA ALA A 121 -7.32 -2.75 -5.48
C ALA A 121 -7.84 -3.16 -4.09
N LEU A 122 -7.81 -2.25 -3.13
CA LEU A 122 -8.36 -2.48 -1.80
C LEU A 122 -9.85 -2.81 -1.85
N LYS A 123 -10.61 -2.04 -2.62
CA LYS A 123 -12.06 -2.26 -2.77
C LYS A 123 -12.36 -3.58 -3.49
N SER A 124 -11.58 -3.89 -4.53
CA SER A 124 -11.76 -5.11 -5.31
C SER A 124 -11.46 -6.37 -4.51
N ASP A 125 -10.57 -6.28 -3.52
CA ASP A 125 -10.18 -7.39 -2.66
C ASP A 125 -11.35 -7.89 -1.79
N ARG A 126 -12.41 -7.09 -1.66
CA ARG A 126 -13.61 -7.47 -0.90
C ARG A 126 -14.57 -8.35 -1.70
N LEU A 127 -14.41 -8.33 -2.99
CA LEU A 127 -15.25 -9.10 -3.88
C LEU A 127 -14.63 -10.48 -4.11
#